data_8ab1a62d5fb82e4b35b51e959ef9c80f
#
_entry.id   8ab1a62d5fb82e4b35b51e959ef9c80f
#
_cell.length_a   1.000
_cell.length_b   1.000
_cell.length_c   1.000
_cell.angle_alpha   90.00
_cell.angle_beta   90.00
_cell.angle_gamma   90.00
#
_symmetry.space_group_name_H-M   'P 1'
#
loop_
_entity.id
_entity.type
_entity.pdbx_description
1 polymer ?
#
loop_
_entity_poly.entity_id
_entity_poly.type
_entity_poly.pdbx_seq_one_letter_code
_entity_poly.pdbx_strand_id
1 'polypeptide(L)'
;MPAPQIVRVIDLETTGAAPPTHAVCEIGWQDVALGSDGRWALTGEGGSTLVNPGRPIPPVTMAVHHILDEHVADAPWWHDVARPILDPWPRRVALAAHRASFEAQFCTPALTHGADWICTWKCALRLWPESPGFSNQMLRYWRRPEGMEHERGLPAHRAFPDAYVTAFHLRDMLNLASVEQLIAWSKVPGLLPRVRYGPYRGREWSEIDDDALAAFLTDRDEDIRFTAEHEYARRQGGGAIGRESRQQQLL
;
A
#
# COMPACT_ATOMS: atom_id res chain seq x y z
N MET A 1 10.18 -25.82 14.65
CA MET A 1 9.08 -25.33 13.79
C MET A 1 9.60 -24.14 12.98
N PRO A 2 9.24 -23.98 11.71
CA PRO A 2 9.62 -22.79 10.96
C PRO A 2 9.10 -21.53 11.70
N ALA A 3 9.83 -20.42 11.57
CA ALA A 3 9.39 -19.15 12.15
C ALA A 3 8.02 -18.74 11.55
N PRO A 4 7.12 -18.15 12.35
CA PRO A 4 5.83 -17.72 11.85
C PRO A 4 6.01 -16.69 10.73
N GLN A 5 5.31 -16.88 9.61
CA GLN A 5 5.29 -15.87 8.55
C GLN A 5 4.28 -14.78 8.94
N ILE A 6 4.78 -13.59 9.17
CA ILE A 6 3.97 -12.43 9.57
C ILE A 6 4.36 -11.24 8.71
N VAL A 7 3.38 -10.58 8.12
CA VAL A 7 3.53 -9.27 7.46
C VAL A 7 2.88 -8.22 8.36
N ARG A 8 3.60 -7.14 8.65
CA ARG A 8 3.07 -6.01 9.41
C ARG A 8 2.63 -4.91 8.47
N VAL A 9 1.38 -4.53 8.56
CA VAL A 9 0.86 -3.31 7.92
C VAL A 9 1.21 -2.12 8.79
N ILE A 10 1.66 -1.04 8.13
CA ILE A 10 1.98 0.25 8.75
C ILE A 10 1.15 1.32 8.04
N ASP A 11 0.69 2.28 8.82
CA ASP A 11 0.12 3.54 8.34
C ASP A 11 0.64 4.69 9.19
N LEU A 12 0.92 5.84 8.59
CA LEU A 12 1.49 7.00 9.26
C LEU A 12 0.63 8.23 9.04
N GLU A 13 0.38 8.98 10.14
CA GLU A 13 -0.02 10.37 10.03
C GLU A 13 1.20 11.27 10.26
N THR A 14 1.28 12.34 9.48
CA THR A 14 2.48 13.17 9.42
C THR A 14 2.15 14.65 9.35
N THR A 15 3.14 15.49 9.63
CA THR A 15 3.02 16.95 9.45
C THR A 15 3.12 17.37 7.98
N GLY A 16 3.25 16.44 7.03
CA GLY A 16 3.31 16.70 5.59
C GLY A 16 4.08 15.64 4.79
N ALA A 17 4.47 15.98 3.57
CA ALA A 17 4.77 15.01 2.51
C ALA A 17 6.05 14.17 2.70
N ALA A 18 7.14 14.73 3.27
CA ALA A 18 8.43 14.03 3.29
C ALA A 18 9.40 14.57 4.36
N PRO A 19 10.27 13.71 4.96
CA PRO A 19 11.36 14.17 5.81
C PRO A 19 12.45 14.90 4.96
N PRO A 20 13.32 15.71 5.55
CA PRO A 20 13.34 16.13 6.95
C PRO A 20 12.39 17.29 7.27
N THR A 21 11.72 17.86 6.24
CA THR A 21 10.81 19.00 6.40
C THR A 21 9.58 18.64 7.22
N HIS A 22 9.15 17.39 7.15
CA HIS A 22 7.99 16.87 7.86
C HIS A 22 8.36 15.68 8.73
N ALA A 23 7.50 15.38 9.72
CA ALA A 23 7.73 14.36 10.72
C ALA A 23 6.45 13.57 11.00
N VAL A 24 6.59 12.36 11.56
CA VAL A 24 5.48 11.50 11.98
C VAL A 24 4.82 12.09 13.22
N CYS A 25 3.49 12.08 13.27
CA CYS A 25 2.68 12.44 14.44
C CYS A 25 1.78 11.30 14.95
N GLU A 26 1.55 10.25 14.17
CA GLU A 26 0.97 8.99 14.63
C GLU A 26 1.51 7.83 13.78
N ILE A 27 1.74 6.67 14.39
CA ILE A 27 2.00 5.40 13.70
C ILE A 27 0.96 4.38 14.13
N GLY A 28 0.34 3.71 13.15
CA GLY A 28 -0.56 2.58 13.34
C GLY A 28 0.01 1.31 12.72
N TRP A 29 -0.34 0.16 13.28
CA TRP A 29 0.05 -1.14 12.72
C TRP A 29 -1.01 -2.20 12.95
N GLN A 30 -1.02 -3.19 12.08
CA GLN A 30 -1.79 -4.42 12.20
C GLN A 30 -1.02 -5.58 11.57
N ASP A 31 -0.88 -6.68 12.30
CA ASP A 31 -0.22 -7.88 11.80
C ASP A 31 -1.19 -8.82 11.09
N VAL A 32 -0.70 -9.42 9.99
CA VAL A 32 -1.35 -10.49 9.24
C VAL A 32 -0.39 -11.68 9.23
N ALA A 33 -0.84 -12.84 9.67
CA ALA A 33 -0.02 -14.04 9.82
C ALA A 33 -0.57 -15.22 9.03
N LEU A 34 0.35 -16.09 8.57
CA LEU A 34 0.00 -17.38 7.97
C LEU A 34 -0.37 -18.37 9.07
N GLY A 35 -1.60 -18.84 9.05
CA GLY A 35 -2.10 -19.86 9.96
C GLY A 35 -1.60 -21.27 9.62
N SER A 36 -1.78 -22.19 10.56
CA SER A 36 -1.44 -23.60 10.35
C SER A 36 -2.34 -24.31 9.31
N ASP A 37 -3.45 -23.70 8.97
CA ASP A 37 -4.37 -24.11 7.91
C ASP A 37 -3.95 -23.62 6.51
N GLY A 38 -2.81 -22.93 6.41
CA GLY A 38 -2.30 -22.36 5.17
C GLY A 38 -2.99 -21.07 4.72
N ARG A 39 -3.82 -20.45 5.58
CA ARG A 39 -4.53 -19.22 5.27
C ARG A 39 -3.94 -18.04 6.04
N TRP A 40 -3.92 -16.89 5.39
CA TRP A 40 -3.55 -15.64 6.02
C TRP A 40 -4.75 -15.04 6.74
N ALA A 41 -4.53 -14.58 7.97
CA ALA A 41 -5.54 -13.95 8.81
C ALA A 41 -4.92 -12.81 9.63
N LEU A 42 -5.75 -11.83 10.02
CA LEU A 42 -5.33 -10.81 10.97
C LEU A 42 -5.06 -11.46 12.33
N THR A 43 -4.02 -11.00 13.00
CA THR A 43 -3.72 -11.40 14.38
C THR A 43 -4.36 -10.43 15.39
N GLY A 44 -4.23 -10.73 16.69
CA GLY A 44 -4.56 -9.78 17.76
C GLY A 44 -3.53 -8.64 17.92
N GLU A 45 -2.40 -8.69 17.19
CA GLU A 45 -1.32 -7.71 17.29
C GLU A 45 -1.58 -6.52 16.37
N GLY A 46 -2.06 -5.42 16.95
CA GLY A 46 -2.32 -4.17 16.26
C GLY A 46 -2.55 -3.03 17.24
N GLY A 47 -2.36 -1.82 16.78
CA GLY A 47 -2.55 -0.62 17.59
C GLY A 47 -2.01 0.62 16.93
N SER A 48 -2.02 1.73 17.66
CA SER A 48 -1.34 2.96 17.28
C SER A 48 -0.70 3.65 18.46
N THR A 49 0.21 4.56 18.16
CA THR A 49 0.75 5.50 19.13
C THR A 49 0.93 6.87 18.49
N LEU A 50 0.56 7.91 19.23
CA LEU A 50 0.91 9.27 18.88
C LEU A 50 2.43 9.45 19.04
N VAL A 51 2.98 10.38 18.26
CA VAL A 51 4.41 10.67 18.20
C VAL A 51 4.58 12.18 18.27
N ASN A 52 5.50 12.65 19.12
CA ASN A 52 5.86 14.06 19.11
C ASN A 52 6.69 14.37 17.85
N PRO A 53 6.17 15.19 16.92
CA PRO A 53 6.87 15.48 15.68
C PRO A 53 8.02 16.50 15.85
N GLY A 54 8.18 17.09 17.05
CA GLY A 54 9.18 18.13 17.33
C GLY A 54 9.00 19.45 16.59
N ARG A 55 7.80 19.65 16.05
CA ARG A 55 7.42 20.84 15.26
C ARG A 55 5.90 21.02 15.24
N PRO A 56 5.38 22.23 14.97
CA PRO A 56 3.96 22.44 14.81
C PRO A 56 3.38 21.59 13.65
N ILE A 57 2.17 21.09 13.85
CA ILE A 57 1.39 20.37 12.84
C ILE A 57 0.67 21.44 11.99
N PRO A 58 0.85 21.46 10.65
CA PRO A 58 0.16 22.44 9.81
C PRO A 58 -1.36 22.24 9.79
N PRO A 59 -2.17 23.32 9.72
CA PRO A 59 -3.64 23.20 9.64
C PRO A 59 -4.13 22.31 8.49
N VAL A 60 -3.40 22.26 7.38
CA VAL A 60 -3.75 21.43 6.21
C VAL A 60 -3.71 19.94 6.53
N THR A 61 -2.79 19.49 7.38
CA THR A 61 -2.71 18.09 7.82
C THR A 61 -3.62 17.83 9.02
N MET A 62 -3.76 18.79 9.96
CA MET A 62 -4.77 18.71 11.01
C MET A 62 -6.19 18.51 10.45
N ALA A 63 -6.51 19.16 9.33
CA ALA A 63 -7.81 19.02 8.66
C ALA A 63 -8.04 17.61 8.06
N VAL A 64 -6.98 16.81 7.93
CA VAL A 64 -7.05 15.43 7.40
C VAL A 64 -7.16 14.43 8.55
N HIS A 65 -6.17 14.41 9.45
CA HIS A 65 -6.07 13.39 10.51
C HIS A 65 -6.59 13.82 11.88
N HIS A 66 -6.96 15.10 12.05
CA HIS A 66 -7.52 15.68 13.29
C HIS A 66 -6.63 15.58 14.53
N ILE A 67 -5.32 15.43 14.34
CA ILE A 67 -4.34 15.44 15.43
C ILE A 67 -3.86 16.88 15.61
N LEU A 68 -3.96 17.40 16.84
CA LEU A 68 -3.56 18.75 17.23
C LEU A 68 -2.20 18.73 17.95
N ASP A 69 -1.51 19.86 18.00
CA ASP A 69 -0.24 19.99 18.70
C ASP A 69 -0.32 19.55 20.17
N GLU A 70 -1.43 19.85 20.83
CA GLU A 70 -1.69 19.47 22.23
C GLU A 70 -1.82 17.96 22.41
N HIS A 71 -2.28 17.21 21.40
CA HIS A 71 -2.39 15.75 21.47
C HIS A 71 -1.02 15.06 21.47
N VAL A 72 -0.02 15.69 20.89
CA VAL A 72 1.33 15.10 20.68
C VAL A 72 2.41 15.74 21.55
N ALA A 73 2.07 16.77 22.34
CA ALA A 73 3.04 17.52 23.13
C ALA A 73 3.84 16.61 24.11
N ASP A 74 3.16 15.70 24.78
CA ASP A 74 3.75 14.75 25.72
C ASP A 74 3.94 13.33 25.14
N ALA A 75 3.71 13.15 23.82
CA ALA A 75 3.91 11.88 23.17
C ALA A 75 5.40 11.52 23.03
N PRO A 76 5.75 10.22 22.97
CA PRO A 76 7.13 9.79 22.77
C PRO A 76 7.68 10.29 21.42
N TRP A 77 9.00 10.41 21.34
CA TRP A 77 9.67 10.77 20.09
C TRP A 77 9.71 9.62 19.09
N TRP A 78 9.80 9.95 17.80
CA TRP A 78 9.87 8.95 16.72
C TRP A 78 10.98 7.91 16.94
N HIS A 79 12.18 8.34 17.38
CA HIS A 79 13.29 7.43 17.59
C HIS A 79 13.07 6.42 18.73
N ASP A 80 12.17 6.72 19.67
CA ASP A 80 11.86 5.81 20.80
C ASP A 80 10.87 4.71 20.36
N VAL A 81 9.93 5.03 19.49
CA VAL A 81 8.82 4.13 19.13
C VAL A 81 8.98 3.42 17.78
N ALA A 82 9.73 4.04 16.85
CA ALA A 82 9.80 3.53 15.49
C ALA A 82 10.37 2.11 15.42
N ARG A 83 11.55 1.88 15.98
CA ARG A 83 12.23 0.61 15.87
C ARG A 83 11.49 -0.57 16.52
N PRO A 84 10.95 -0.46 17.75
CA PRO A 84 10.15 -1.53 18.35
C PRO A 84 8.92 -1.92 17.52
N ILE A 85 8.33 -0.97 16.79
CA ILE A 85 7.17 -1.21 15.95
C ILE A 85 7.58 -1.76 14.58
N LEU A 86 8.63 -1.20 13.95
CA LEU A 86 9.02 -1.53 12.58
C LEU A 86 9.88 -2.80 12.47
N ASP A 87 10.67 -3.14 13.50
CA ASP A 87 11.53 -4.34 13.57
C ASP A 87 11.28 -5.12 14.88
N PRO A 88 10.03 -5.57 15.16
CA PRO A 88 9.71 -6.33 16.37
C PRO A 88 10.27 -7.75 16.31
N TRP A 89 10.39 -8.39 17.48
CA TRP A 89 10.70 -9.82 17.57
C TRP A 89 9.44 -10.65 17.86
N PRO A 90 9.17 -11.75 17.13
CA PRO A 90 9.91 -12.26 15.96
C PRO A 90 9.80 -11.31 14.77
N ARG A 91 10.83 -11.32 13.89
CA ARG A 91 10.84 -10.48 12.69
C ARG A 91 9.69 -10.78 11.78
N ARG A 92 9.18 -9.70 11.15
CA ARG A 92 8.19 -9.79 10.09
C ARG A 92 8.89 -10.13 8.78
N VAL A 93 8.23 -10.94 7.93
CA VAL A 93 8.79 -11.30 6.61
C VAL A 93 8.79 -10.13 5.64
N ALA A 94 7.86 -9.17 5.83
CA ALA A 94 7.77 -7.91 5.10
C ALA A 94 6.99 -6.88 5.92
N LEU A 95 7.14 -5.61 5.56
CA LEU A 95 6.24 -4.53 5.92
C LEU A 95 5.27 -4.27 4.76
N ALA A 96 4.10 -3.72 5.05
CA ALA A 96 3.13 -3.36 4.03
C ALA A 96 2.47 -2.01 4.35
N ALA A 97 2.10 -1.27 3.31
CA ALA A 97 1.33 -0.04 3.45
C ALA A 97 0.50 0.23 2.19
N HIS A 98 -0.51 1.08 2.32
CA HIS A 98 -1.27 1.52 1.16
C HIS A 98 -0.58 2.74 0.55
N ARG A 99 0.17 2.55 -0.57
CA ARG A 99 1.18 3.47 -1.16
C ARG A 99 2.49 3.49 -0.37
N ALA A 100 3.05 2.33 -0.10
CA ALA A 100 4.22 2.09 0.74
C ALA A 100 5.44 3.00 0.46
N SER A 101 5.53 3.63 -0.72
CA SER A 101 6.56 4.64 -1.01
C SER A 101 6.48 5.88 -0.12
N PHE A 102 5.31 6.18 0.46
CA PHE A 102 5.17 7.27 1.41
C PHE A 102 5.74 6.87 2.78
N GLU A 103 5.31 5.74 3.34
CA GLU A 103 5.77 5.25 4.64
C GLU A 103 7.29 4.97 4.62
N ALA A 104 7.80 4.42 3.54
CA ALA A 104 9.22 4.09 3.39
C ALA A 104 10.15 5.31 3.46
N GLN A 105 9.67 6.53 3.22
CA GLN A 105 10.48 7.75 3.40
C GLN A 105 10.75 8.04 4.88
N PHE A 106 9.80 7.76 5.76
CA PHE A 106 9.92 7.96 7.21
C PHE A 106 10.46 6.70 7.92
N CYS A 107 10.11 5.51 7.40
CA CYS A 107 10.53 4.20 7.91
C CYS A 107 11.80 3.73 7.16
N THR A 108 12.93 4.39 7.45
CA THR A 108 14.20 4.14 6.75
C THR A 108 14.70 2.69 6.92
N PRO A 109 15.56 2.18 6.01
CA PRO A 109 16.17 0.84 6.14
C PRO A 109 16.89 0.60 7.47
N ALA A 110 17.43 1.65 8.10
CA ALA A 110 18.05 1.56 9.43
C ALA A 110 17.04 1.25 10.54
N LEU A 111 15.80 1.73 10.40
CA LEU A 111 14.70 1.47 11.35
C LEU A 111 14.00 0.13 11.10
N THR A 112 13.88 -0.27 9.82
CA THR A 112 13.17 -1.48 9.40
C THR A 112 14.08 -2.70 9.26
N HIS A 113 15.38 -2.54 9.56
CA HIS A 113 16.40 -3.55 9.31
C HIS A 113 16.43 -4.05 7.86
N GLY A 114 16.13 -3.16 6.91
CA GLY A 114 16.11 -3.48 5.48
C GLY A 114 14.96 -4.38 5.05
N ALA A 115 13.85 -4.41 5.80
CA ALA A 115 12.67 -5.19 5.44
C ALA A 115 12.14 -4.80 4.04
N ASP A 116 11.71 -5.80 3.27
CA ASP A 116 10.97 -5.58 2.04
C ASP A 116 9.58 -4.97 2.30
N TRP A 117 9.06 -4.23 1.31
CA TRP A 117 7.76 -3.59 1.39
C TRP A 117 6.76 -4.18 0.39
N ILE A 118 5.53 -4.36 0.84
CA ILE A 118 4.37 -4.65 0.01
C ILE A 118 3.53 -3.38 -0.10
N CYS A 119 3.36 -2.87 -1.32
CA CYS A 119 2.47 -1.76 -1.62
C CYS A 119 1.09 -2.29 -2.01
N THR A 120 0.13 -2.30 -1.08
CA THR A 120 -1.20 -2.84 -1.34
C THR A 120 -1.94 -2.08 -2.44
N TRP A 121 -1.63 -0.79 -2.67
CA TRP A 121 -2.16 -0.05 -3.81
C TRP A 121 -1.69 -0.64 -5.15
N LYS A 122 -0.39 -0.89 -5.33
CA LYS A 122 0.16 -1.51 -6.56
C LYS A 122 -0.36 -2.93 -6.77
N CYS A 123 -0.50 -3.68 -5.70
CA CYS A 123 -1.08 -5.04 -5.73
C CYS A 123 -2.57 -5.00 -6.12
N ALA A 124 -3.34 -4.05 -5.59
CA ALA A 124 -4.76 -3.89 -5.92
C ALA A 124 -4.99 -3.58 -7.40
N LEU A 125 -4.13 -2.78 -8.04
CA LEU A 125 -4.20 -2.50 -9.47
C LEU A 125 -4.15 -3.77 -10.33
N ARG A 126 -3.44 -4.80 -9.85
CA ARG A 126 -3.28 -6.09 -10.55
C ARG A 126 -4.34 -7.11 -10.19
N LEU A 127 -4.68 -7.21 -8.91
CA LEU A 127 -5.60 -8.23 -8.39
C LEU A 127 -7.07 -7.85 -8.56
N TRP A 128 -7.37 -6.55 -8.60
CA TRP A 128 -8.75 -6.03 -8.66
C TRP A 128 -8.88 -4.89 -9.70
N PRO A 129 -8.48 -5.13 -10.97
CA PRO A 129 -8.44 -4.10 -12.01
C PRO A 129 -9.82 -3.49 -12.32
N GLU A 130 -10.89 -4.19 -11.97
CA GLU A 130 -12.29 -3.77 -12.15
C GLU A 130 -12.76 -2.77 -11.07
N SER A 131 -11.97 -2.54 -10.02
CA SER A 131 -12.34 -1.60 -8.97
C SER A 131 -12.59 -0.19 -9.50
N PRO A 132 -13.65 0.49 -9.06
CA PRO A 132 -13.96 1.86 -9.48
C PRO A 132 -12.93 2.89 -8.97
N GLY A 133 -12.07 2.49 -8.02
CA GLY A 133 -11.00 3.32 -7.48
C GLY A 133 -10.12 2.53 -6.51
N PHE A 134 -8.92 3.04 -6.25
CA PHE A 134 -7.88 2.32 -5.53
C PHE A 134 -7.42 3.04 -4.25
N SER A 135 -8.20 3.95 -3.69
CA SER A 135 -7.94 4.43 -2.33
C SER A 135 -8.31 3.36 -1.31
N ASN A 136 -7.69 3.41 -0.12
CA ASN A 136 -7.93 2.46 0.95
C ASN A 136 -9.43 2.31 1.27
N GLN A 137 -10.13 3.44 1.43
CA GLN A 137 -11.56 3.46 1.73
C GLN A 137 -12.42 3.03 0.53
N MET A 138 -12.05 3.37 -0.73
CA MET A 138 -12.79 2.90 -1.90
C MET A 138 -12.77 1.39 -1.99
N LEU A 139 -11.59 0.78 -1.85
CA LEU A 139 -11.44 -0.67 -1.82
C LEU A 139 -12.23 -1.31 -0.68
N ARG A 140 -12.22 -0.69 0.52
CA ARG A 140 -12.99 -1.14 1.67
C ARG A 140 -14.49 -1.29 1.35
N TYR A 141 -15.11 -0.23 0.86
CA TYR A 141 -16.55 -0.21 0.60
C TYR A 141 -16.95 -1.02 -0.63
N TRP A 142 -16.10 -1.04 -1.64
CA TRP A 142 -16.36 -1.82 -2.84
C TRP A 142 -16.23 -3.33 -2.61
N ARG A 143 -15.17 -3.77 -1.91
CA ARG A 143 -14.90 -5.19 -1.67
C ARG A 143 -15.67 -5.76 -0.48
N ARG A 144 -15.93 -4.93 0.55
CA ARG A 144 -16.54 -5.36 1.82
C ARG A 144 -15.87 -6.62 2.38
N PRO A 145 -14.57 -6.56 2.76
CA PRO A 145 -13.82 -7.73 3.20
C PRO A 145 -14.53 -8.45 4.34
N GLU A 146 -14.62 -9.78 4.25
CA GLU A 146 -15.28 -10.59 5.26
C GLU A 146 -14.60 -10.48 6.63
N GLY A 147 -15.39 -10.37 7.69
CA GLY A 147 -14.92 -10.29 9.08
C GLY A 147 -14.39 -8.92 9.49
N MET A 148 -14.45 -7.90 8.62
CA MET A 148 -14.07 -6.54 8.99
C MET A 148 -15.14 -5.89 9.88
N GLU A 149 -14.74 -5.47 11.07
CA GLU A 149 -15.57 -4.67 11.95
C GLU A 149 -15.57 -3.22 11.47
N HIS A 150 -16.77 -2.71 11.10
CA HIS A 150 -16.90 -1.39 10.49
C HIS A 150 -16.28 -0.27 11.33
N GLU A 151 -16.61 -0.25 12.62
CA GLU A 151 -16.19 0.84 13.53
C GLU A 151 -14.68 0.88 13.77
N ARG A 152 -14.00 -0.26 13.71
CA ARG A 152 -12.53 -0.32 13.89
C ARG A 152 -11.75 0.31 12.72
N GLY A 153 -12.38 0.41 11.55
CA GLY A 153 -11.81 1.12 10.39
C GLY A 153 -12.20 2.59 10.32
N LEU A 154 -12.63 3.19 11.45
CA LEU A 154 -13.04 4.60 11.56
C LEU A 154 -12.39 5.26 12.78
N PRO A 155 -12.20 6.60 12.71
CA PRO A 155 -12.35 7.43 11.51
C PRO A 155 -11.22 7.14 10.50
N ALA A 156 -11.49 7.35 9.22
CA ALA A 156 -10.44 7.38 8.20
C ALA A 156 -9.43 8.50 8.51
N HIS A 157 -8.22 8.36 8.01
CA HIS A 157 -7.11 9.26 8.31
C HIS A 157 -6.74 9.28 9.79
N ARG A 158 -6.75 8.11 10.40
CA ARG A 158 -6.09 7.80 11.65
C ARG A 158 -5.29 6.52 11.45
N ALA A 159 -4.09 6.50 11.98
CA ALA A 159 -3.11 5.49 11.62
C ALA A 159 -3.56 4.04 11.90
N PHE A 160 -4.17 3.75 13.05
CA PHE A 160 -4.66 2.37 13.31
C PHE A 160 -5.88 1.99 12.46
N PRO A 161 -6.95 2.80 12.37
CA PRO A 161 -8.07 2.51 11.47
C PRO A 161 -7.67 2.24 10.03
N ASP A 162 -6.74 3.03 9.47
CA ASP A 162 -6.30 2.84 8.08
C ASP A 162 -5.35 1.64 7.94
N ALA A 163 -4.45 1.38 8.90
CA ALA A 163 -3.67 0.14 8.96
C ALA A 163 -4.56 -1.10 9.07
N TYR A 164 -5.62 -1.05 9.88
CA TYR A 164 -6.59 -2.14 10.03
C TYR A 164 -7.32 -2.44 8.71
N VAL A 165 -7.82 -1.43 8.02
CA VAL A 165 -8.46 -1.60 6.70
C VAL A 165 -7.48 -2.17 5.69
N THR A 166 -6.25 -1.62 5.63
CA THR A 166 -5.19 -2.09 4.75
C THR A 166 -4.82 -3.55 5.03
N ALA A 167 -4.85 -3.98 6.30
CA ALA A 167 -4.56 -5.36 6.68
C ALA A 167 -5.60 -6.36 6.14
N PHE A 168 -6.86 -5.98 6.06
CA PHE A 168 -7.89 -6.80 5.40
C PHE A 168 -7.64 -6.91 3.89
N HIS A 169 -7.23 -5.83 3.23
CA HIS A 169 -6.85 -5.91 1.84
C HIS A 169 -5.63 -6.82 1.65
N LEU A 170 -4.60 -6.65 2.47
CA LEU A 170 -3.39 -7.47 2.42
C LEU A 170 -3.67 -8.94 2.68
N ARG A 171 -4.49 -9.27 3.69
CA ARG A 171 -4.92 -10.65 3.98
C ARG A 171 -5.48 -11.34 2.74
N ASP A 172 -6.40 -10.63 2.06
CA ASP A 172 -7.06 -11.18 0.89
C ASP A 172 -6.10 -11.30 -0.31
N MET A 173 -5.15 -10.35 -0.46
CA MET A 173 -4.08 -10.42 -1.45
C MET A 173 -3.14 -11.60 -1.21
N LEU A 174 -2.73 -11.82 0.05
CA LEU A 174 -1.86 -12.93 0.45
C LEU A 174 -2.53 -14.30 0.31
N ASN A 175 -3.85 -14.37 0.31
CA ASN A 175 -4.61 -15.58 -0.01
C ASN A 175 -4.78 -15.80 -1.54
N LEU A 176 -4.36 -14.85 -2.38
CA LEU A 176 -4.41 -14.92 -3.84
C LEU A 176 -3.01 -15.02 -4.48
N ALA A 177 -1.98 -14.46 -3.83
CA ALA A 177 -0.62 -14.40 -4.35
C ALA A 177 0.40 -14.54 -3.22
N SER A 178 1.59 -15.05 -3.51
CA SER A 178 2.65 -15.21 -2.49
C SER A 178 3.23 -13.87 -2.03
N VAL A 179 3.88 -13.88 -0.87
CA VAL A 179 4.59 -12.71 -0.32
C VAL A 179 5.62 -12.19 -1.33
N GLU A 180 6.39 -13.09 -1.95
CA GLU A 180 7.43 -12.77 -2.94
C GLU A 180 6.82 -12.10 -4.17
N GLN A 181 5.66 -12.58 -4.62
CA GLN A 181 4.96 -12.00 -5.77
C GLN A 181 4.45 -10.58 -5.45
N LEU A 182 3.87 -10.36 -4.26
CA LEU A 182 3.40 -9.04 -3.84
C LEU A 182 4.57 -8.05 -3.66
N ILE A 183 5.72 -8.51 -3.14
CA ILE A 183 6.96 -7.72 -3.05
C ILE A 183 7.46 -7.37 -4.46
N ALA A 184 7.50 -8.33 -5.38
CA ALA A 184 7.94 -8.09 -6.75
C ALA A 184 7.08 -7.04 -7.46
N TRP A 185 5.76 -7.11 -7.33
CA TRP A 185 4.85 -6.08 -7.87
C TRP A 185 5.04 -4.70 -7.21
N SER A 186 5.44 -4.68 -5.96
CA SER A 186 5.67 -3.44 -5.21
C SER A 186 6.96 -2.72 -5.63
N LYS A 187 7.95 -3.45 -6.14
CA LYS A 187 9.26 -2.92 -6.59
C LYS A 187 9.21 -2.25 -7.97
N VAL A 188 8.15 -2.45 -8.74
CA VAL A 188 7.95 -1.83 -10.05
C VAL A 188 6.85 -0.76 -9.99
N PRO A 189 6.72 0.15 -10.97
CA PRO A 189 5.61 1.10 -11.02
C PRO A 189 4.24 0.41 -11.06
N GLY A 190 3.19 1.15 -10.72
CA GLY A 190 1.81 0.64 -10.75
C GLY A 190 1.35 0.31 -12.17
N LEU A 191 0.78 -0.87 -12.37
CA LEU A 191 0.16 -1.25 -13.63
C LEU A 191 -1.29 -0.77 -13.62
N LEU A 192 -1.55 0.37 -14.28
CA LEU A 192 -2.85 1.04 -14.26
C LEU A 192 -3.87 0.28 -15.11
N PRO A 193 -5.04 -0.11 -14.58
CA PRO A 193 -6.04 -0.81 -15.40
C PRO A 193 -6.70 0.10 -16.43
N ARG A 194 -6.74 1.42 -16.18
CA ARG A 194 -7.41 2.40 -17.07
C ARG A 194 -6.57 3.65 -17.25
N VAL A 195 -6.72 4.29 -18.40
CA VAL A 195 -6.10 5.58 -18.72
C VAL A 195 -6.60 6.67 -17.75
N ARG A 196 -5.69 7.44 -17.17
CA ARG A 196 -6.02 8.39 -16.10
C ARG A 196 -6.51 9.75 -16.57
N TYR A 197 -6.08 10.20 -17.76
CA TYR A 197 -6.40 11.54 -18.26
C TYR A 197 -6.46 11.59 -19.80
N GLY A 198 -6.74 12.78 -20.35
CA GLY A 198 -6.87 13.02 -21.78
C GLY A 198 -8.18 12.49 -22.35
N PRO A 199 -8.29 12.43 -23.69
CA PRO A 199 -9.52 12.02 -24.37
C PRO A 199 -9.89 10.54 -24.13
N TYR A 200 -8.94 9.73 -23.70
CA TYR A 200 -9.13 8.31 -23.40
C TYR A 200 -9.35 8.01 -21.93
N ARG A 201 -9.53 9.03 -21.06
CA ARG A 201 -9.74 8.85 -19.63
C ARG A 201 -10.83 7.82 -19.32
N GLY A 202 -10.51 6.82 -18.50
CA GLY A 202 -11.41 5.77 -18.07
C GLY A 202 -11.48 4.56 -19.01
N ARG A 203 -10.91 4.63 -20.21
CA ARG A 203 -10.81 3.48 -21.12
C ARG A 203 -9.73 2.51 -20.69
N GLU A 204 -9.86 1.27 -21.12
CA GLU A 204 -8.80 0.28 -21.01
C GLU A 204 -7.64 0.63 -21.94
N TRP A 205 -6.43 0.27 -21.58
CA TRP A 205 -5.24 0.53 -22.40
C TRP A 205 -5.26 -0.19 -23.75
N SER A 206 -5.98 -1.32 -23.83
CA SER A 206 -6.20 -2.07 -25.07
C SER A 206 -7.08 -1.33 -26.09
N GLU A 207 -7.87 -0.34 -25.64
CA GLU A 207 -8.85 0.37 -26.47
C GLU A 207 -8.30 1.66 -27.10
N ILE A 208 -7.08 2.11 -26.70
CA ILE A 208 -6.48 3.31 -27.28
C ILE A 208 -5.71 2.98 -28.56
N ASP A 209 -5.63 3.94 -29.50
CA ASP A 209 -4.86 3.76 -30.72
C ASP A 209 -3.33 3.82 -30.48
N ASP A 210 -2.55 3.41 -31.49
CA ASP A 210 -1.10 3.32 -31.36
C ASP A 210 -0.42 4.69 -31.24
N ASP A 211 -0.98 5.75 -31.85
CA ASP A 211 -0.44 7.11 -31.74
C ASP A 211 -0.62 7.66 -30.32
N ALA A 212 -1.80 7.45 -29.72
CA ALA A 212 -2.05 7.80 -28.33
C ALA A 212 -1.18 6.98 -27.37
N LEU A 213 -1.00 5.68 -27.62
CA LEU A 213 -0.12 4.83 -26.81
C LEU A 213 1.33 5.31 -26.88
N ALA A 214 1.82 5.67 -28.07
CA ALA A 214 3.16 6.20 -28.28
C ALA A 214 3.41 7.49 -27.46
N ALA A 215 2.41 8.37 -27.36
CA ALA A 215 2.52 9.58 -26.54
C ALA A 215 2.70 9.26 -25.04
N PHE A 216 2.04 8.23 -24.52
CA PHE A 216 2.17 7.81 -23.11
C PHE A 216 3.52 7.12 -22.79
N LEU A 217 4.26 6.60 -23.78
CA LEU A 217 5.60 6.02 -23.56
C LEU A 217 6.63 7.06 -23.03
N THR A 218 6.35 8.35 -23.22
CA THR A 218 7.23 9.45 -22.75
C THR A 218 6.61 10.26 -21.63
N ASP A 219 5.55 9.75 -20.98
CA ASP A 219 4.86 10.44 -19.91
C ASP A 219 5.77 10.67 -18.69
N ARG A 220 5.54 11.76 -17.95
CA ARG A 220 6.29 12.08 -16.73
C ARG A 220 5.89 11.20 -15.54
N ASP A 221 4.62 10.75 -15.50
CA ASP A 221 4.12 9.80 -14.49
C ASP A 221 4.68 8.42 -14.81
N GLU A 222 5.46 7.86 -13.88
CA GLU A 222 6.12 6.57 -14.05
C GLU A 222 5.12 5.40 -14.17
N ASP A 223 3.98 5.46 -13.48
CA ASP A 223 2.96 4.42 -13.54
C ASP A 223 2.30 4.40 -14.93
N ILE A 224 2.06 5.59 -15.51
CA ILE A 224 1.51 5.73 -16.86
C ILE A 224 2.50 5.20 -17.90
N ARG A 225 3.76 5.66 -17.84
CA ARG A 225 4.80 5.22 -18.76
C ARG A 225 4.99 3.70 -18.70
N PHE A 226 5.14 3.15 -17.50
CA PHE A 226 5.29 1.70 -17.30
C PHE A 226 4.11 0.91 -17.87
N THR A 227 2.87 1.41 -17.66
CA THR A 227 1.68 0.75 -18.19
C THR A 227 1.62 0.81 -19.73
N ALA A 228 1.99 1.96 -20.31
CA ALA A 228 2.08 2.11 -21.77
C ALA A 228 3.14 1.18 -22.37
N GLU A 229 4.31 1.06 -21.75
CA GLU A 229 5.37 0.12 -22.15
C GLU A 229 4.88 -1.34 -22.09
N HIS A 230 4.16 -1.70 -21.03
CA HIS A 230 3.57 -3.03 -20.88
C HIS A 230 2.55 -3.32 -21.97
N GLU A 231 1.65 -2.38 -22.26
CA GLU A 231 0.66 -2.53 -23.34
C GLU A 231 1.32 -2.57 -24.72
N TYR A 232 2.33 -1.73 -24.96
CA TYR A 232 3.09 -1.75 -26.21
C TYR A 232 3.77 -3.11 -26.44
N ALA A 233 4.44 -3.64 -25.41
CA ALA A 233 5.06 -4.97 -25.47
C ALA A 233 4.03 -6.08 -25.73
N ARG A 234 2.85 -6.01 -25.10
CA ARG A 234 1.75 -6.94 -25.32
C ARG A 234 1.29 -6.94 -26.78
N ARG A 235 1.19 -5.76 -27.42
CA ARG A 235 0.81 -5.63 -28.84
C ARG A 235 1.87 -6.21 -29.77
N GLN A 236 3.16 -5.96 -29.47
CA GLN A 236 4.26 -6.49 -30.29
C GLN A 236 4.45 -8.02 -30.13
N GLY A 237 4.23 -8.56 -28.91
CA GLY A 237 4.31 -9.99 -28.63
C GLY A 237 3.06 -10.80 -29.03
N GLY A 238 1.94 -10.13 -29.27
CA GLY A 238 0.63 -10.76 -29.56
C GLY A 238 0.52 -11.43 -30.93
N GLY A 239 1.59 -11.47 -31.75
CA GLY A 239 1.66 -12.29 -32.95
C GLY A 239 1.93 -13.77 -32.71
N ALA A 240 2.31 -14.20 -31.47
CA ALA A 240 2.77 -15.56 -31.21
C ALA A 240 2.16 -16.28 -29.98
N ILE A 241 1.41 -15.61 -29.09
CA ILE A 241 0.92 -16.27 -27.86
C ILE A 241 -0.58 -15.98 -27.68
N GLY A 242 -1.38 -16.75 -28.41
CA GLY A 242 -2.81 -16.86 -28.18
C GLY A 242 -3.11 -17.70 -26.91
N ARG A 243 -3.90 -17.18 -26.00
CA ARG A 243 -4.70 -17.88 -24.97
C ARG A 243 -4.06 -18.47 -23.71
N GLU A 244 -2.75 -18.56 -23.54
CA GLU A 244 -2.18 -19.16 -22.30
C GLU A 244 -1.88 -18.14 -21.18
N SER A 245 -1.85 -16.84 -21.45
CA SER A 245 -1.34 -15.86 -20.49
C SER A 245 -2.36 -15.32 -19.46
N ARG A 246 -3.65 -15.62 -19.55
CA ARG A 246 -4.62 -15.19 -18.52
C ARG A 246 -4.54 -16.01 -17.23
N GLN A 247 -4.09 -17.26 -17.29
CA GLN A 247 -3.93 -18.13 -16.11
C GLN A 247 -2.56 -17.96 -15.43
N GLN A 248 -1.52 -17.55 -16.16
CA GLN A 248 -0.17 -17.32 -15.59
C GLN A 248 0.04 -15.91 -15.01
N GLN A 249 -0.86 -14.96 -15.26
CA GLN A 249 -0.82 -13.64 -14.60
C GLN A 249 -1.48 -13.63 -13.22
N LEU A 250 -2.10 -14.74 -12.83
CA LEU A 250 -2.69 -14.98 -11.51
C LEU A 250 -1.83 -15.89 -10.61
N LEU A 251 -0.69 -16.37 -11.12
CA LEU A 251 0.26 -17.19 -10.36
C LEU A 251 1.50 -16.34 -9.95
#